data_932dc861e180df45b1a1a84d64d2791e
#
_entry.id   932dc861e180df45b1a1a84d64d2791e
#
_cell.length_a   1.000
_cell.length_b   1.000
_cell.length_c   1.000
_cell.angle_alpha   90.00
_cell.angle_beta   90.00
_cell.angle_gamma   90.00
#
_symmetry.space_group_name_H-M   'P 1'
#
loop_
_entity.id
_entity.type
_entity.pdbx_description
1 polymer ?
#
loop_
_entity_poly.entity_id
_entity_poly.type
_entity_poly.pdbx_seq_one_letter_code
_entity_poly.pdbx_strand_id
1 'polypeptide(L)'
;MYLRILIAVAAIGAMSLTALAQTSEENDVTRKATAERLVMGEKACYRCDLFQVDLSYQDLDGRDLSGARLRQADLSLSTFDHAKFAGANMSIVNGFGMRAEGSDFTGVDFQDAVLVGGWYGGSKFDNAKFNNANLSGSDLSTASGLTQIQLNTACGDGETKLPKGLVLAPCKAN
;
A
#
# COMPACT_ATOMS: atom_id res chain seq x y z
N MET A 1 -62.16 -19.72 -4.62
CA MET A 1 -60.99 -19.66 -5.52
C MET A 1 -60.65 -18.19 -5.70
N TYR A 2 -59.76 -17.64 -4.98
CA TYR A 2 -59.13 -16.29 -4.95
C TYR A 2 -58.72 -15.98 -3.52
N LEU A 3 -57.59 -16.51 -3.08
CA LEU A 3 -56.85 -15.92 -1.96
C LEU A 3 -55.42 -16.53 -1.89
N ARG A 4 -54.59 -16.17 -2.81
CA ARG A 4 -53.15 -16.41 -2.76
C ARG A 4 -52.45 -15.52 -3.77
N ILE A 5 -52.31 -14.25 -3.54
CA ILE A 5 -51.29 -13.38 -4.14
C ILE A 5 -51.34 -12.07 -3.33
N LEU A 6 -50.61 -11.97 -2.25
CA LEU A 6 -50.22 -10.69 -1.60
C LEU A 6 -49.30 -10.96 -0.42
N ILE A 7 -48.13 -11.58 -0.60
CA ILE A 7 -47.01 -11.44 0.28
C ILE A 7 -45.73 -11.68 -0.53
N ALA A 8 -45.29 -10.71 -1.26
CA ALA A 8 -43.96 -10.71 -1.87
C ALA A 8 -43.52 -9.31 -2.33
N VAL A 9 -43.74 -8.27 -1.55
CA VAL A 9 -43.13 -6.94 -1.80
C VAL A 9 -42.95 -6.25 -0.44
N ALA A 10 -42.07 -6.71 0.41
CA ALA A 10 -41.60 -5.92 1.53
C ALA A 10 -40.30 -6.53 2.13
N ALA A 11 -39.30 -6.73 1.32
CA ALA A 11 -37.98 -7.16 1.81
C ALA A 11 -36.82 -6.49 1.05
N ILE A 12 -37.03 -5.28 0.55
CA ILE A 12 -35.96 -4.49 -0.05
C ILE A 12 -35.97 -3.17 0.69
N GLY A 13 -35.17 -3.07 1.79
CA GLY A 13 -34.97 -1.77 2.39
C GLY A 13 -34.74 -1.70 3.89
N ALA A 14 -34.12 -2.69 4.50
CA ALA A 14 -33.48 -2.48 5.80
C ALA A 14 -32.33 -3.46 5.94
N MET A 15 -31.20 -3.19 5.28
CA MET A 15 -29.94 -3.69 5.83
C MET A 15 -29.83 -3.02 7.18
N SER A 16 -30.07 -3.77 8.26
CA SER A 16 -29.96 -3.24 9.62
C SER A 16 -28.52 -2.80 9.85
N LEU A 17 -28.32 -1.76 10.67
CA LEU A 17 -26.97 -1.34 11.10
C LEU A 17 -26.14 -2.54 11.58
N THR A 18 -26.76 -3.58 12.13
CA THR A 18 -26.14 -4.82 12.57
C THR A 18 -25.56 -5.64 11.41
N ALA A 19 -26.23 -5.71 10.25
CA ALA A 19 -25.71 -6.43 9.08
C ALA A 19 -24.48 -5.73 8.48
N LEU A 20 -24.47 -4.38 8.46
CA LEU A 20 -23.31 -3.59 8.01
C LEU A 20 -22.12 -3.72 8.97
N ALA A 21 -22.36 -3.75 10.28
CA ALA A 21 -21.33 -3.97 11.29
C ALA A 21 -20.74 -5.39 11.17
N GLN A 22 -21.56 -6.42 10.99
CA GLN A 22 -21.10 -7.79 10.79
C GLN A 22 -20.22 -7.96 9.54
N THR A 23 -20.56 -7.32 8.41
CA THR A 23 -19.73 -7.38 7.20
C THR A 23 -18.38 -6.67 7.38
N SER A 24 -18.32 -5.59 8.16
CA SER A 24 -17.06 -4.90 8.43
C SER A 24 -16.13 -5.70 9.33
N GLU A 25 -16.65 -6.35 10.36
CA GLU A 25 -15.90 -7.25 11.24
C GLU A 25 -15.39 -8.49 10.49
N GLU A 26 -16.20 -9.12 9.65
CA GLU A 26 -15.82 -10.27 8.84
C GLU A 26 -14.69 -9.91 7.86
N ASN A 27 -14.77 -8.74 7.23
CA ASN A 27 -13.70 -8.25 6.36
C ASN A 27 -12.39 -7.99 7.14
N ASP A 28 -12.46 -7.48 8.36
CA ASP A 28 -11.28 -7.22 9.18
C ASP A 28 -10.61 -8.53 9.60
N VAL A 29 -11.37 -9.54 10.03
CA VAL A 29 -10.87 -10.88 10.36
C VAL A 29 -10.19 -11.51 9.14
N THR A 30 -10.78 -11.40 7.96
CA THR A 30 -10.21 -11.96 6.72
C THR A 30 -8.89 -11.28 6.35
N ARG A 31 -8.80 -9.94 6.49
CA ARG A 31 -7.55 -9.20 6.23
C ARG A 31 -6.43 -9.59 7.18
N LYS A 32 -6.73 -9.68 8.48
CA LYS A 32 -5.76 -10.14 9.49
C LYS A 32 -5.26 -11.55 9.21
N ALA A 33 -6.15 -12.49 8.93
CA ALA A 33 -5.77 -13.85 8.58
C ALA A 33 -4.91 -13.92 7.31
N THR A 34 -5.16 -13.04 6.33
CA THR A 34 -4.32 -12.93 5.13
C THR A 34 -2.93 -12.39 5.45
N ALA A 35 -2.84 -11.35 6.29
CA ALA A 35 -1.57 -10.80 6.76
C ALA A 35 -0.76 -11.86 7.54
N GLU A 36 -1.39 -12.60 8.45
CA GLU A 36 -0.76 -13.68 9.21
C GLU A 36 -0.17 -14.76 8.29
N ARG A 37 -0.90 -15.19 7.24
CA ARG A 37 -0.36 -16.17 6.27
C ARG A 37 0.87 -15.65 5.53
N LEU A 38 0.87 -14.36 5.15
CA LEU A 38 2.05 -13.74 4.54
C LEU A 38 3.25 -13.77 5.48
N VAL A 39 3.05 -13.41 6.75
CA VAL A 39 4.10 -13.44 7.78
C VAL A 39 4.58 -14.89 8.01
N MET A 40 3.69 -15.87 8.01
CA MET A 40 4.02 -17.30 8.15
C MET A 40 4.69 -17.91 6.91
N GLY A 41 4.90 -17.15 5.83
CA GLY A 41 5.68 -17.59 4.69
C GLY A 41 4.91 -17.84 3.39
N GLU A 42 3.62 -17.51 3.32
CA GLU A 42 2.89 -17.50 2.05
C GLU A 42 3.57 -16.54 1.07
N LYS A 43 3.97 -17.03 -0.11
CA LYS A 43 4.83 -16.29 -1.03
C LYS A 43 4.07 -15.28 -1.89
N ALA A 44 2.78 -15.46 -2.08
CA ALA A 44 2.01 -14.61 -2.99
C ALA A 44 0.63 -14.29 -2.41
N CYS A 45 0.24 -13.03 -2.56
CA CYS A 45 -1.07 -12.52 -2.19
C CYS A 45 -1.55 -11.57 -3.29
N TYR A 46 -1.75 -12.12 -4.50
CA TYR A 46 -2.14 -11.33 -5.66
C TYR A 46 -3.53 -10.70 -5.47
N ARG A 47 -3.61 -9.37 -5.62
CA ARG A 47 -4.85 -8.56 -5.45
C ARG A 47 -5.57 -8.75 -4.12
N CYS A 48 -4.88 -9.20 -3.08
CA CYS A 48 -5.49 -9.38 -1.78
C CYS A 48 -5.85 -8.03 -1.12
N ASP A 49 -6.84 -8.09 -0.25
CA ASP A 49 -7.20 -6.94 0.59
C ASP A 49 -6.38 -6.96 1.89
N LEU A 50 -5.45 -6.02 2.00
CA LEU A 50 -4.61 -5.75 3.16
C LEU A 50 -4.85 -4.33 3.67
N PHE A 51 -6.09 -3.82 3.51
CA PHE A 51 -6.46 -2.50 3.97
C PHE A 51 -6.31 -2.37 5.49
N GLN A 52 -5.55 -1.38 5.94
CA GLN A 52 -5.29 -1.08 7.35
C GLN A 52 -4.63 -2.22 8.16
N VAL A 53 -4.01 -3.19 7.51
CA VAL A 53 -3.28 -4.24 8.24
C VAL A 53 -1.99 -3.69 8.81
N ASP A 54 -1.59 -4.26 9.93
CA ASP A 54 -0.27 -4.05 10.52
C ASP A 54 0.68 -5.16 10.07
N LEU A 55 1.67 -4.79 9.27
CA LEU A 55 2.79 -5.61 8.81
C LEU A 55 4.12 -5.00 9.27
N SER A 56 4.11 -4.14 10.28
CA SER A 56 5.32 -3.51 10.81
C SER A 56 6.30 -4.54 11.39
N TYR A 57 7.59 -4.27 11.25
CA TYR A 57 8.67 -5.15 11.74
C TYR A 57 8.69 -6.57 11.15
N GLN A 58 8.02 -6.82 10.02
CA GLN A 58 7.98 -8.16 9.41
C GLN A 58 9.06 -8.32 8.33
N ASP A 59 9.52 -9.57 8.17
CA ASP A 59 10.33 -9.98 7.04
C ASP A 59 9.42 -10.59 5.95
N LEU A 60 9.24 -9.84 4.87
CA LEU A 60 8.37 -10.18 3.76
C LEU A 60 9.13 -10.18 2.42
N ASP A 61 10.42 -10.51 2.49
CA ASP A 61 11.29 -10.55 1.31
C ASP A 61 10.77 -11.52 0.25
N GLY A 62 10.83 -11.10 -1.00
CA GLY A 62 10.41 -11.88 -2.16
C GLY A 62 8.91 -12.15 -2.26
N ARG A 63 8.06 -11.53 -1.45
CA ARG A 63 6.60 -11.71 -1.54
C ARG A 63 6.04 -11.07 -2.80
N ASP A 64 5.04 -11.73 -3.39
CA ASP A 64 4.27 -11.18 -4.51
C ASP A 64 2.95 -10.59 -4.01
N LEU A 65 2.93 -9.26 -3.91
CA LEU A 65 1.81 -8.43 -3.49
C LEU A 65 1.25 -7.61 -4.67
N SER A 66 1.46 -8.09 -5.90
CA SER A 66 1.03 -7.39 -7.10
C SER A 66 -0.48 -7.14 -7.10
N GLY A 67 -0.87 -5.88 -7.32
CA GLY A 67 -2.26 -5.43 -7.31
C GLY A 67 -2.93 -5.45 -5.92
N ALA A 68 -2.21 -5.73 -4.84
CA ALA A 68 -2.77 -5.76 -3.50
C ALA A 68 -3.28 -4.38 -3.06
N ARG A 69 -4.32 -4.37 -2.23
CA ARG A 69 -4.87 -3.17 -1.60
C ARG A 69 -4.25 -2.97 -0.22
N LEU A 70 -3.13 -2.25 -0.17
CA LEU A 70 -2.36 -1.93 1.05
C LEU A 70 -2.68 -0.52 1.61
N ARG A 71 -3.77 0.09 1.15
CA ARG A 71 -4.13 1.44 1.58
C ARG A 71 -4.24 1.52 3.10
N GLN A 72 -3.57 2.52 3.70
CA GLN A 72 -3.51 2.74 5.15
C GLN A 72 -2.86 1.59 5.95
N ALA A 73 -2.17 0.66 5.31
CA ALA A 73 -1.40 -0.36 6.01
C ALA A 73 -0.19 0.24 6.72
N ASP A 74 0.22 -0.38 7.81
CA ASP A 74 1.50 -0.10 8.47
C ASP A 74 2.56 -1.09 8.02
N LEU A 75 3.59 -0.60 7.32
CA LEU A 75 4.73 -1.35 6.81
C LEU A 75 6.03 -0.85 7.44
N SER A 76 5.93 -0.09 8.53
CA SER A 76 7.09 0.54 9.14
C SER A 76 8.12 -0.48 9.61
N LEU A 77 9.40 -0.19 9.33
CA LEU A 77 10.53 -1.01 9.74
C LEU A 77 10.50 -2.48 9.26
N SER A 78 9.69 -2.76 8.21
CA SER A 78 9.63 -4.08 7.59
C SER A 78 10.62 -4.22 6.45
N THR A 79 10.96 -5.46 6.08
CA THR A 79 11.75 -5.77 4.89
C THR A 79 10.88 -6.41 3.82
N PHE A 80 11.09 -5.96 2.58
CA PHE A 80 10.41 -6.40 1.37
C PHE A 80 11.41 -6.52 0.21
N ASP A 81 12.65 -6.92 0.49
CA ASP A 81 13.65 -7.04 -0.56
C ASP A 81 13.18 -8.01 -1.65
N HIS A 82 13.36 -7.61 -2.92
CA HIS A 82 12.94 -8.37 -4.09
C HIS A 82 11.43 -8.69 -4.15
N ALA A 83 10.61 -7.97 -3.40
CA ALA A 83 9.16 -8.14 -3.43
C ALA A 83 8.53 -7.51 -4.69
N LYS A 84 7.33 -7.96 -5.03
CA LYS A 84 6.56 -7.43 -6.16
C LYS A 84 5.33 -6.72 -5.66
N PHE A 85 5.21 -5.44 -6.01
CA PHE A 85 4.05 -4.59 -5.71
C PHE A 85 3.40 -4.04 -6.97
N ALA A 86 3.75 -4.55 -8.15
CA ALA A 86 3.30 -3.96 -9.41
C ALA A 86 1.78 -3.70 -9.41
N GLY A 87 1.38 -2.44 -9.61
CA GLY A 87 -0.02 -2.01 -9.60
C GLY A 87 -0.73 -2.04 -8.24
N ALA A 88 -0.03 -2.24 -7.13
CA ALA A 88 -0.63 -2.20 -5.81
C ALA A 88 -1.10 -0.79 -5.42
N ASN A 89 -2.13 -0.71 -4.58
CA ASN A 89 -2.54 0.53 -3.93
C ASN A 89 -1.91 0.64 -2.55
N MET A 90 -0.89 1.48 -2.44
CA MET A 90 -0.17 1.80 -1.21
C MET A 90 -0.44 3.26 -0.76
N SER A 91 -1.61 3.80 -1.11
CA SER A 91 -1.96 5.16 -0.69
C SER A 91 -2.13 5.25 0.82
N ILE A 92 -1.63 6.37 1.38
CA ILE A 92 -1.68 6.63 2.84
C ILE A 92 -0.95 5.55 3.67
N VAL A 93 -0.07 4.77 3.06
CA VAL A 93 0.70 3.74 3.77
C VAL A 93 1.70 4.40 4.71
N ASN A 94 1.91 3.80 5.88
CA ASN A 94 3.07 4.10 6.73
C ASN A 94 4.21 3.14 6.36
N GLY A 95 5.18 3.63 5.61
CA GLY A 95 6.39 2.92 5.21
C GLY A 95 7.66 3.52 5.85
N PHE A 96 7.53 4.08 7.06
CA PHE A 96 8.69 4.64 7.79
C PHE A 96 9.78 3.58 7.97
N GLY A 97 10.98 3.87 7.49
CA GLY A 97 12.13 2.97 7.61
C GLY A 97 11.97 1.62 6.88
N MET A 98 11.02 1.51 5.96
CA MET A 98 10.81 0.30 5.16
C MET A 98 12.03 0.04 4.27
N ARG A 99 12.48 -1.21 4.23
CA ARG A 99 13.52 -1.68 3.31
C ARG A 99 12.87 -2.49 2.18
N ALA A 100 13.21 -2.17 0.94
CA ALA A 100 12.65 -2.82 -0.24
C ALA A 100 13.65 -2.79 -1.41
N GLU A 101 14.85 -3.36 -1.18
CA GLU A 101 15.91 -3.42 -2.19
C GLU A 101 15.50 -4.31 -3.36
N GLY A 102 15.73 -3.84 -4.59
CA GLY A 102 15.47 -4.62 -5.81
C GLY A 102 13.99 -4.95 -6.05
N SER A 103 13.07 -4.26 -5.40
CA SER A 103 11.63 -4.53 -5.49
C SER A 103 10.97 -3.85 -6.68
N ASP A 104 9.82 -4.38 -7.11
CA ASP A 104 9.07 -3.86 -8.24
C ASP A 104 7.85 -3.05 -7.78
N PHE A 105 7.95 -1.72 -7.88
CA PHE A 105 6.87 -0.77 -7.60
C PHE A 105 6.26 -0.18 -8.89
N THR A 106 6.36 -0.88 -10.00
CA THR A 106 5.79 -0.42 -11.27
C THR A 106 4.29 -0.15 -11.13
N GLY A 107 3.88 1.09 -11.43
CA GLY A 107 2.47 1.52 -11.39
C GLY A 107 1.84 1.58 -10.00
N VAL A 108 2.61 1.49 -8.93
CA VAL A 108 2.12 1.60 -7.55
C VAL A 108 1.57 3.00 -7.27
N ASP A 109 0.50 3.07 -6.51
CA ASP A 109 -0.06 4.32 -6.01
C ASP A 109 0.44 4.57 -4.57
N PHE A 110 1.36 5.55 -4.42
CA PHE A 110 1.88 6.04 -3.13
C PHE A 110 1.26 7.38 -2.72
N GLN A 111 0.07 7.70 -3.22
CA GLN A 111 -0.56 8.96 -2.83
C GLN A 111 -0.64 9.10 -1.31
N ASP A 112 -0.20 10.26 -0.78
CA ASP A 112 -0.20 10.58 0.66
C ASP A 112 0.59 9.59 1.54
N ALA A 113 1.49 8.78 0.97
CA ALA A 113 2.30 7.80 1.68
C ALA A 113 3.41 8.46 2.49
N VAL A 114 3.72 7.89 3.66
CA VAL A 114 4.89 8.22 4.48
C VAL A 114 5.98 7.21 4.20
N LEU A 115 6.99 7.61 3.40
CA LEU A 115 8.10 6.73 2.98
C LEU A 115 9.45 7.22 3.59
N VAL A 116 9.37 7.86 4.74
CA VAL A 116 10.51 8.50 5.42
C VAL A 116 11.55 7.47 5.83
N GLY A 117 12.82 7.76 5.53
CA GLY A 117 13.95 6.92 5.92
C GLY A 117 14.00 5.55 5.24
N GLY A 118 13.22 5.33 4.20
CA GLY A 118 13.16 4.05 3.50
C GLY A 118 14.40 3.77 2.64
N TRP A 119 14.69 2.50 2.41
CA TRP A 119 15.76 2.04 1.53
C TRP A 119 15.18 1.34 0.31
N TYR A 120 15.40 1.91 -0.89
CA TYR A 120 14.81 1.44 -2.15
C TYR A 120 15.88 1.18 -3.24
N GLY A 121 17.10 0.81 -2.83
CA GLY A 121 18.20 0.56 -3.74
C GLY A 121 17.84 -0.47 -4.82
N GLY A 122 18.10 -0.16 -6.11
CA GLY A 122 17.82 -1.06 -7.23
C GLY A 122 16.35 -1.31 -7.56
N SER A 123 15.41 -0.69 -6.82
CA SER A 123 13.97 -0.88 -7.05
C SER A 123 13.47 -0.13 -8.29
N LYS A 124 12.33 -0.59 -8.84
CA LYS A 124 11.70 -0.04 -10.04
C LYS A 124 10.46 0.76 -9.70
N PHE A 125 10.35 1.98 -10.26
CA PHE A 125 9.23 2.89 -10.03
C PHE A 125 8.57 3.38 -11.32
N ASP A 126 8.65 2.61 -12.39
CA ASP A 126 8.01 2.97 -13.65
C ASP A 126 6.52 3.24 -13.44
N ASN A 127 6.06 4.45 -13.83
CA ASN A 127 4.67 4.90 -13.68
C ASN A 127 4.11 4.90 -12.22
N ALA A 128 4.94 4.81 -11.20
CA ALA A 128 4.50 4.96 -9.81
C ALA A 128 4.01 6.39 -9.56
N LYS A 129 3.02 6.55 -8.68
CA LYS A 129 2.43 7.85 -8.33
C LYS A 129 2.86 8.25 -6.92
N PHE A 130 3.38 9.48 -6.78
CA PHE A 130 3.90 10.01 -5.51
C PHE A 130 3.17 11.26 -5.04
N ASN A 131 1.90 11.44 -5.42
CA ASN A 131 1.13 12.63 -5.04
C ASN A 131 1.14 12.82 -3.52
N ASN A 132 1.72 13.93 -3.04
CA ASN A 132 1.88 14.26 -1.61
C ASN A 132 2.69 13.22 -0.80
N ALA A 133 3.40 12.28 -1.42
CA ALA A 133 4.24 11.34 -0.68
C ALA A 133 5.43 12.06 -0.02
N ASN A 134 5.76 11.67 1.20
CA ASN A 134 6.93 12.15 1.92
C ASN A 134 8.08 11.15 1.82
N LEU A 135 9.16 11.54 1.14
CA LEU A 135 10.35 10.74 0.88
C LEU A 135 11.58 11.20 1.71
N SER A 136 11.37 12.00 2.77
CA SER A 136 12.46 12.54 3.58
C SER A 136 13.40 11.46 4.09
N GLY A 137 14.71 11.66 3.94
CA GLY A 137 15.74 10.73 4.37
C GLY A 137 15.79 9.38 3.65
N SER A 138 14.97 9.18 2.61
CA SER A 138 14.95 7.91 1.86
C SER A 138 16.12 7.80 0.90
N ASP A 139 16.60 6.58 0.65
CA ASP A 139 17.62 6.30 -0.35
C ASP A 139 17.00 5.63 -1.60
N LEU A 140 16.86 6.41 -2.67
CA LEU A 140 16.45 5.99 -4.02
C LEU A 140 17.60 6.15 -5.04
N SER A 141 18.83 6.34 -4.58
CA SER A 141 19.96 6.76 -5.44
C SER A 141 20.22 5.82 -6.62
N THR A 142 19.93 4.53 -6.47
CA THR A 142 20.09 3.51 -7.50
C THR A 142 18.77 2.98 -8.04
N ALA A 143 17.64 3.60 -7.64
CA ALA A 143 16.33 3.25 -8.16
C ALA A 143 16.19 3.59 -9.65
N SER A 144 15.35 2.85 -10.36
CA SER A 144 15.06 3.04 -11.78
C SER A 144 13.61 3.42 -12.05
N GLY A 145 13.30 3.93 -13.24
CA GLY A 145 11.93 4.27 -13.64
C GLY A 145 11.37 5.56 -13.03
N LEU A 146 12.17 6.26 -12.20
CA LEU A 146 11.78 7.57 -11.65
C LEU A 146 11.93 8.67 -12.69
N THR A 147 10.99 9.58 -12.73
CA THR A 147 10.99 10.78 -13.56
C THR A 147 10.77 12.03 -12.71
N GLN A 148 11.24 13.18 -13.21
CA GLN A 148 10.99 14.45 -12.52
C GLN A 148 9.49 14.76 -12.41
N ILE A 149 8.67 14.33 -13.38
CA ILE A 149 7.21 14.55 -13.35
C ILE A 149 6.58 13.85 -12.13
N GLN A 150 6.98 12.61 -11.85
CA GLN A 150 6.51 11.88 -10.67
C GLN A 150 6.94 12.59 -9.37
N LEU A 151 8.21 13.02 -9.30
CA LEU A 151 8.78 13.62 -8.10
C LEU A 151 8.28 15.06 -7.83
N ASN A 152 7.81 15.77 -8.84
CA ASN A 152 7.24 17.12 -8.67
C ASN A 152 6.00 17.16 -7.77
N THR A 153 5.38 16.02 -7.52
CA THR A 153 4.18 15.91 -6.66
C THR A 153 4.50 15.35 -5.27
N ALA A 154 5.75 14.99 -5.02
CA ALA A 154 6.26 14.51 -3.74
C ALA A 154 7.10 15.56 -3.03
N CYS A 155 7.53 15.27 -1.82
CA CYS A 155 8.50 16.08 -1.09
C CYS A 155 9.56 15.22 -0.40
N GLY A 156 10.67 15.84 -0.02
CA GLY A 156 11.77 15.22 0.72
C GLY A 156 12.54 16.26 1.55
N ASP A 157 13.75 15.91 1.93
CA ASP A 157 14.66 16.78 2.67
C ASP A 157 16.10 16.68 2.13
N GLY A 158 17.05 17.30 2.83
CA GLY A 158 18.47 17.30 2.46
C GLY A 158 19.17 15.94 2.56
N GLU A 159 18.58 14.97 3.28
CA GLU A 159 19.09 13.62 3.43
C GLU A 159 18.53 12.64 2.37
N THR A 160 17.51 13.06 1.62
CA THR A 160 16.91 12.24 0.56
C THR A 160 17.89 12.06 -0.60
N LYS A 161 18.19 10.81 -0.94
CA LYS A 161 19.10 10.49 -2.06
C LYS A 161 18.31 10.04 -3.28
N LEU A 162 18.54 10.71 -4.40
CA LEU A 162 17.86 10.46 -5.68
C LEU A 162 18.84 10.02 -6.76
N PRO A 163 18.36 9.37 -7.82
CA PRO A 163 19.13 9.18 -9.04
C PRO A 163 19.63 10.51 -9.60
N LYS A 164 20.80 10.47 -10.26
CA LYS A 164 21.47 11.67 -10.79
C LYS A 164 20.54 12.50 -11.69
N GLY A 165 20.45 13.78 -11.39
CA GLY A 165 19.70 14.76 -12.19
C GLY A 165 18.24 14.94 -11.79
N LEU A 166 17.75 14.19 -10.80
CA LEU A 166 16.43 14.36 -10.22
C LEU A 166 16.50 15.19 -8.93
N VAL A 167 15.45 15.92 -8.63
CA VAL A 167 15.33 16.78 -7.44
C VAL A 167 13.95 16.64 -6.80
N LEU A 168 13.87 16.92 -5.49
CA LEU A 168 12.62 17.00 -4.74
C LEU A 168 12.46 18.39 -4.12
N ALA A 169 11.23 18.85 -4.04
CA ALA A 169 10.90 19.99 -3.21
C ALA A 169 10.98 19.61 -1.72
N PRO A 170 11.38 20.53 -0.82
CA PRO A 170 11.36 20.27 0.60
C PRO A 170 9.90 20.04 1.09
N CYS A 171 9.73 19.11 2.02
CA CYS A 171 8.44 18.95 2.68
C CYS A 171 8.11 20.22 3.48
N LYS A 172 6.85 20.65 3.44
CA LYS A 172 6.38 21.78 4.24
C LYS A 172 6.47 21.42 5.71
N ALA A 173 7.05 22.29 6.53
CA ALA A 173 6.96 22.17 7.97
C ALA A 173 5.48 22.34 8.38
N ASN A 174 4.97 21.39 9.14
CA ASN A 174 3.65 21.49 9.76
C ASN A 174 3.72 22.37 11.01
#